data_8892e5732ee3700a1e3bb04e9c5a401b
#
_entry.id   8892e5732ee3700a1e3bb04e9c5a401b
#
_cell.length_a   1.000
_cell.length_b   1.000
_cell.length_c   1.000
_cell.angle_alpha   90.00
_cell.angle_beta   90.00
_cell.angle_gamma   90.00
#
_symmetry.space_group_name_H-M   'P 1'
#
loop_
_entity.id
_entity.type
_entity.pdbx_description
1 polymer ?
#
loop_
_entity_poly.entity_id
_entity_poly.type
_entity_poly.pdbx_seq_one_letter_code
_entity_poly.pdbx_strand_id
1 'polypeptide(L)'
;EPYPHVIDVLFELKRRGIKLAIVSDAPRLKAWIRLVSMKINHLFDVVVTFEDTKELKPSTKPFEVTFKKLKLKPQQCLMVGDRPERDIKGAKKLGIITCFAKYGNPKAKSLGADYEINDIKELLEIVE
;
A
#
# COMPACT_ATOMS: atom_id res chain seq x y z
N GLU A 1 10.08 8.97 -10.70
CA GLU A 1 10.81 9.17 -9.44
C GLU A 1 9.89 8.92 -8.26
N PRO A 2 10.41 8.38 -7.16
CA PRO A 2 9.60 8.24 -5.95
C PRO A 2 9.30 9.60 -5.33
N TYR A 3 8.21 9.70 -4.61
CA TYR A 3 7.91 10.88 -3.81
C TYR A 3 9.00 11.08 -2.74
N PRO A 4 9.17 12.33 -2.25
CA PRO A 4 10.17 12.59 -1.21
C PRO A 4 10.03 11.68 0.00
N HIS A 5 11.15 11.30 0.58
CA HIS A 5 11.27 10.52 1.82
C HIS A 5 10.82 9.05 1.73
N VAL A 6 10.37 8.58 0.56
CA VAL A 6 9.86 7.21 0.42
C VAL A 6 10.88 6.17 0.87
N ILE A 7 12.10 6.25 0.34
CA ILE A 7 13.12 5.25 0.63
C ILE A 7 13.46 5.23 2.12
N ASP A 8 13.67 6.39 2.71
CA ASP A 8 14.00 6.49 4.13
C ASP A 8 12.90 5.94 5.03
N VAL A 9 11.64 6.25 4.70
CA VAL A 9 10.49 5.76 5.48
C VAL A 9 10.37 4.24 5.37
N LEU A 10 10.53 3.67 4.16
CA LEU A 10 10.45 2.24 3.98
C LEU A 10 11.54 1.52 4.76
N PHE A 11 12.77 2.02 4.76
CA PHE A 11 13.86 1.46 5.56
C PHE A 11 13.54 1.51 7.04
N GLU A 12 13.00 2.63 7.53
CA GLU A 12 12.65 2.76 8.94
C GLU A 12 11.54 1.78 9.35
N LEU A 13 10.54 1.60 8.51
CA LEU A 13 9.47 0.64 8.77
C LEU A 13 10.03 -0.78 8.86
N LYS A 14 10.94 -1.15 7.95
CA LYS A 14 11.59 -2.46 8.01
C LYS A 14 12.43 -2.61 9.28
N ARG A 15 13.13 -1.55 9.67
CA ARG A 15 13.93 -1.56 10.91
C ARG A 15 13.04 -1.82 12.13
N ARG A 16 11.81 -1.34 12.12
CA ARG A 16 10.83 -1.57 13.20
C ARG A 16 10.20 -2.97 13.16
N GLY A 17 10.57 -3.80 12.19
CA GLY A 17 10.03 -5.14 12.05
C GLY A 17 8.67 -5.21 11.35
N ILE A 18 8.26 -4.13 10.68
CA ILE A 18 6.99 -4.08 9.98
C ILE A 18 7.14 -4.73 8.60
N LYS A 19 6.20 -5.61 8.25
CA LYS A 19 6.18 -6.22 6.92
C LYS A 19 5.60 -5.24 5.92
N LEU A 20 6.20 -5.19 4.74
CA LEU A 20 5.76 -4.32 3.66
C LEU A 20 5.25 -5.14 2.49
N ALA A 21 4.14 -4.68 1.90
CA ALA A 21 3.54 -5.32 0.74
C ALA A 21 3.13 -4.28 -0.29
N ILE A 22 3.15 -4.68 -1.55
CA ILE A 22 2.59 -3.92 -2.67
C ILE A 22 1.34 -4.66 -3.14
N VAL A 23 0.25 -3.90 -3.32
CA VAL A 23 -0.98 -4.40 -3.95
C VAL A 23 -1.22 -3.52 -5.17
N SER A 24 -0.85 -4.00 -6.34
CA SER A 24 -0.86 -3.22 -7.57
C SER A 24 -1.89 -3.75 -8.58
N ASP A 25 -2.59 -2.85 -9.27
CA ASP A 25 -3.46 -3.21 -10.38
C ASP A 25 -2.66 -3.42 -11.67
N ALA A 26 -1.38 -3.07 -11.68
CA ALA A 26 -0.52 -3.20 -12.85
C ALA A 26 -0.14 -4.66 -13.12
N PRO A 27 0.13 -5.02 -14.40
CA PRO A 27 0.69 -6.31 -14.73
C PRO A 27 2.02 -6.55 -14.00
N ARG A 28 2.32 -7.81 -13.72
CA ARG A 28 3.50 -8.20 -12.94
C ARG A 28 4.80 -7.60 -13.47
N LEU A 29 5.05 -7.72 -14.75
CA LEU A 29 6.30 -7.20 -15.34
C LEU A 29 6.44 -5.70 -15.12
N LYS A 30 5.37 -4.95 -15.37
CA LYS A 30 5.39 -3.49 -15.22
C LYS A 30 5.60 -3.08 -13.76
N ALA A 31 4.94 -3.77 -12.82
CA ALA A 31 5.08 -3.48 -11.40
C ALA A 31 6.52 -3.73 -10.95
N TRP A 32 7.11 -4.87 -11.33
CA TRP A 32 8.49 -5.19 -10.95
C TRP A 32 9.51 -4.25 -11.58
N ILE A 33 9.30 -3.84 -12.84
CA ILE A 33 10.19 -2.87 -13.48
C ILE A 33 10.22 -1.57 -12.68
N ARG A 34 9.07 -1.10 -12.21
CA ARG A 34 8.99 0.11 -11.39
C ARG A 34 9.75 -0.03 -10.08
N LEU A 35 9.55 -1.15 -9.38
CA LEU A 35 10.20 -1.39 -8.09
C LEU A 35 11.72 -1.47 -8.25
N VAL A 36 12.19 -2.18 -9.27
CA VAL A 36 13.62 -2.33 -9.53
C VAL A 36 14.25 -0.99 -9.93
N SER A 37 13.57 -0.21 -10.80
CA SER A 37 14.10 1.09 -11.20
C SER A 37 14.18 2.09 -10.05
N MET A 38 13.33 1.96 -9.03
CA MET A 38 13.40 2.77 -7.82
C MET A 38 14.32 2.16 -6.76
N LYS A 39 14.87 0.99 -7.02
CA LYS A 39 15.77 0.27 -6.11
C LYS A 39 15.14 -0.07 -4.76
N ILE A 40 13.83 -0.29 -4.74
CA ILE A 40 13.09 -0.63 -3.50
C ILE A 40 12.46 -2.02 -3.53
N ASN A 41 12.68 -2.77 -4.60
CA ASN A 41 12.09 -4.11 -4.76
C ASN A 41 12.42 -5.06 -3.59
N HIS A 42 13.61 -4.94 -3.02
CA HIS A 42 14.06 -5.79 -1.91
C HIS A 42 13.44 -5.43 -0.56
N LEU A 43 12.74 -4.32 -0.46
CA LEU A 43 12.12 -3.88 0.79
C LEU A 43 10.75 -4.50 1.03
N PHE A 44 10.13 -5.08 -0.01
CA PHE A 44 8.79 -5.63 0.09
C PHE A 44 8.81 -7.13 0.34
N ASP A 45 8.06 -7.54 1.36
CA ASP A 45 7.91 -8.96 1.71
C ASP A 45 6.96 -9.68 0.75
N VAL A 46 5.98 -8.95 0.21
CA VAL A 46 4.98 -9.48 -0.71
C VAL A 46 4.67 -8.46 -1.78
N VAL A 47 4.56 -8.92 -3.02
CA VAL A 47 4.12 -8.09 -4.15
C VAL A 47 2.99 -8.82 -4.86
N VAL A 48 1.78 -8.25 -4.81
CA VAL A 48 0.58 -8.78 -5.48
C VAL A 48 0.29 -7.89 -6.68
N THR A 49 0.18 -8.52 -7.84
CA THR A 49 -0.04 -7.82 -9.11
C THR A 49 -1.30 -8.36 -9.78
N PHE A 50 -1.67 -7.80 -10.93
CA PHE A 50 -2.90 -8.19 -11.62
C PHE A 50 -2.98 -9.70 -11.89
N GLU A 51 -1.90 -10.34 -12.30
CA GLU A 51 -1.92 -11.76 -12.63
C GLU A 51 -2.21 -12.66 -11.43
N ASP A 52 -1.95 -12.17 -10.22
CA ASP A 52 -2.20 -12.97 -9.02
C ASP A 52 -3.69 -13.21 -8.76
N THR A 53 -4.56 -12.29 -9.16
CA THR A 53 -5.99 -12.39 -8.90
C THR A 53 -6.84 -12.20 -10.15
N LYS A 54 -6.31 -11.52 -11.16
CA LYS A 54 -7.03 -11.07 -12.37
C LYS A 54 -8.23 -10.17 -12.05
N GLU A 55 -8.20 -9.54 -10.87
CA GLU A 55 -9.20 -8.59 -10.44
C GLU A 55 -8.52 -7.29 -10.01
N LEU A 56 -9.13 -6.18 -10.38
CA LEU A 56 -8.65 -4.85 -10.00
C LEU A 56 -9.26 -4.41 -8.68
N LYS A 57 -8.55 -3.58 -7.92
CA LYS A 57 -9.15 -2.86 -6.81
C LYS A 57 -10.29 -1.98 -7.35
N PRO A 58 -11.43 -1.83 -6.70
CA PRO A 58 -11.69 -2.11 -5.28
C PRO A 58 -12.19 -3.53 -4.96
N SER A 59 -11.99 -4.51 -5.84
CA SER A 59 -12.25 -5.90 -5.46
C SER A 59 -11.45 -6.22 -4.20
N THR A 60 -12.01 -7.00 -3.30
CA THR A 60 -11.32 -7.39 -2.07
C THR A 60 -10.28 -8.47 -2.31
N LYS A 61 -10.34 -9.18 -3.43
CA LYS A 61 -9.48 -10.32 -3.68
C LYS A 61 -7.97 -10.01 -3.67
N PRO A 62 -7.50 -8.90 -4.28
CA PRO A 62 -6.08 -8.54 -4.17
C PRO A 62 -5.62 -8.37 -2.73
N PHE A 63 -6.45 -7.80 -1.86
CA PHE A 63 -6.13 -7.64 -0.45
C PHE A 63 -6.14 -8.98 0.28
N GLU A 64 -7.12 -9.84 0.00
CA GLU A 64 -7.23 -11.16 0.63
C GLU A 64 -6.00 -12.02 0.32
N VAL A 65 -5.54 -12.02 -0.93
CA VAL A 65 -4.32 -12.73 -1.33
C VAL A 65 -3.11 -12.19 -0.58
N THR A 66 -3.04 -10.86 -0.41
CA THR A 66 -1.95 -10.22 0.30
C THR A 66 -1.89 -10.66 1.77
N PHE A 67 -3.04 -10.65 2.47
CA PHE A 67 -3.09 -11.11 3.87
C PHE A 67 -2.65 -12.55 4.02
N LYS A 68 -3.10 -13.40 3.11
CA LYS A 68 -2.75 -14.81 3.14
C LYS A 68 -1.24 -15.00 3.01
N LYS A 69 -0.61 -14.25 2.12
CA LYS A 69 0.85 -14.31 1.92
C LYS A 69 1.62 -13.72 3.09
N LEU A 70 1.11 -12.64 3.67
CA LEU A 70 1.72 -12.01 4.85
C LEU A 70 1.48 -12.81 6.13
N LYS A 71 0.47 -13.69 6.13
CA LYS A 71 0.01 -14.43 7.32
C LYS A 71 -0.43 -13.49 8.44
N LEU A 72 -1.14 -12.42 8.05
CA LEU A 72 -1.66 -11.42 8.95
C LEU A 72 -3.17 -11.27 8.76
N LYS A 73 -3.83 -10.73 9.79
CA LYS A 73 -5.26 -10.41 9.73
C LYS A 73 -5.43 -8.96 9.26
N PRO A 74 -6.59 -8.64 8.63
CA PRO A 74 -6.85 -7.26 8.19
C PRO A 74 -6.62 -6.21 9.27
N GLN A 75 -7.03 -6.49 10.51
CA GLN A 75 -6.93 -5.55 11.62
C GLN A 75 -5.48 -5.24 12.03
N GLN A 76 -4.53 -6.05 11.57
CA GLN A 76 -3.10 -5.86 11.85
C GLN A 76 -2.40 -5.06 10.75
N CYS A 77 -3.14 -4.62 9.74
CA CYS A 77 -2.58 -4.02 8.54
C CYS A 77 -3.08 -2.60 8.33
N LEU A 78 -2.24 -1.78 7.71
CA LEU A 78 -2.56 -0.43 7.28
C LEU A 78 -2.43 -0.37 5.77
N MET A 79 -3.50 0.04 5.08
CA MET A 79 -3.46 0.28 3.64
C MET A 79 -3.17 1.75 3.37
N VAL A 80 -2.11 2.01 2.61
CA VAL A 80 -1.76 3.37 2.19
C VAL A 80 -1.93 3.46 0.68
N GLY A 81 -2.73 4.42 0.22
CA GLY A 81 -2.95 4.59 -1.20
C GLY A 81 -3.44 5.99 -1.56
N ASP A 82 -3.24 6.37 -2.82
CA ASP A 82 -3.61 7.68 -3.35
C ASP A 82 -4.83 7.63 -4.28
N ARG A 83 -5.43 6.48 -4.47
CA ARG A 83 -6.65 6.31 -5.27
C ARG A 83 -7.79 5.82 -4.39
N PRO A 84 -8.50 6.74 -3.71
CA PRO A 84 -9.51 6.35 -2.72
C PRO A 84 -10.56 5.37 -3.22
N GLU A 85 -11.03 5.52 -4.45
CA GLU A 85 -12.05 4.64 -5.02
C GLU A 85 -11.57 3.20 -5.17
N ARG A 86 -10.28 3.00 -5.30
CA ARG A 86 -9.69 1.67 -5.43
C ARG A 86 -9.11 1.21 -4.10
N ASP A 87 -8.18 1.99 -3.55
CA ASP A 87 -7.39 1.60 -2.39
C ASP A 87 -8.20 1.64 -1.09
N ILE A 88 -8.79 2.79 -0.80
CA ILE A 88 -9.50 2.99 0.46
C ILE A 88 -10.80 2.21 0.48
N LYS A 89 -11.59 2.32 -0.59
CA LYS A 89 -12.87 1.64 -0.69
C LYS A 89 -12.73 0.12 -0.60
N GLY A 90 -11.74 -0.45 -1.31
CA GLY A 90 -11.51 -1.89 -1.28
C GLY A 90 -11.05 -2.38 0.09
N ALA A 91 -10.11 -1.67 0.70
CA ALA A 91 -9.58 -2.03 2.01
C ALA A 91 -10.63 -1.94 3.12
N LYS A 92 -11.51 -0.93 3.08
CA LYS A 92 -12.56 -0.75 4.08
C LYS A 92 -13.53 -1.92 4.12
N LYS A 93 -13.78 -2.57 2.99
CA LYS A 93 -14.66 -3.74 2.94
C LYS A 93 -14.18 -4.89 3.81
N LEU A 94 -12.88 -4.96 4.07
CA LEU A 94 -12.26 -6.02 4.86
C LEU A 94 -11.90 -5.58 6.28
N GLY A 95 -12.21 -4.35 6.64
CA GLY A 95 -11.89 -3.84 7.97
C GLY A 95 -10.43 -3.47 8.16
N ILE A 96 -9.71 -3.21 7.07
CA ILE A 96 -8.32 -2.74 7.13
C ILE A 96 -8.31 -1.28 7.56
N ILE A 97 -7.35 -0.90 8.39
CA ILE A 97 -7.12 0.52 8.71
C ILE A 97 -6.59 1.19 7.46
N THR A 98 -7.14 2.34 7.11
CA THR A 98 -6.85 3.00 5.84
C THR A 98 -6.19 4.36 6.02
N CYS A 99 -5.26 4.68 5.12
CA CYS A 99 -4.54 5.94 5.09
C CYS A 99 -4.53 6.48 3.67
N PHE A 100 -5.11 7.65 3.47
CA PHE A 100 -5.12 8.32 2.18
C PHE A 100 -3.84 9.14 2.01
N ALA A 101 -3.06 8.80 0.98
CA ALA A 101 -1.84 9.53 0.63
C ALA A 101 -2.21 10.72 -0.26
N LYS A 102 -2.62 11.81 0.36
CA LYS A 102 -3.15 12.98 -0.36
C LYS A 102 -2.14 13.61 -1.31
N TYR A 103 -0.85 13.52 -0.98
CA TYR A 103 0.20 14.07 -1.84
C TYR A 103 0.22 13.43 -3.25
N GLY A 104 -0.27 12.21 -3.39
CA GLY A 104 -0.37 11.53 -4.69
C GLY A 104 -1.62 11.89 -5.47
N ASN A 105 -2.62 12.52 -4.83
CA ASN A 105 -3.88 12.88 -5.45
C ASN A 105 -4.56 14.01 -4.68
N PRO A 106 -4.00 15.23 -4.73
CA PRO A 106 -4.41 16.33 -3.85
C PRO A 106 -5.87 16.77 -3.97
N LYS A 107 -6.49 16.52 -5.12
CA LYS A 107 -7.87 16.96 -5.37
C LYS A 107 -8.93 15.91 -5.04
N ALA A 108 -8.51 14.68 -4.73
CA ALA A 108 -9.45 13.62 -4.41
C ALA A 108 -9.95 13.73 -2.97
N LYS A 109 -11.14 13.18 -2.74
CA LYS A 109 -11.70 13.03 -1.39
C LYS A 109 -11.23 11.71 -0.81
N SER A 110 -11.04 11.65 0.50
CA SER A 110 -10.50 10.47 1.17
C SER A 110 -11.44 9.26 1.18
N LEU A 111 -12.72 9.45 0.92
CA LEU A 111 -13.77 8.42 1.01
C LEU A 111 -13.82 7.72 2.37
N GLY A 112 -13.59 8.49 3.43
CA GLY A 112 -13.68 7.97 4.79
C GLY A 112 -12.47 7.21 5.28
N ALA A 113 -11.27 7.51 4.73
CA ALA A 113 -10.04 6.93 5.23
C ALA A 113 -9.85 7.28 6.71
N ASP A 114 -9.27 6.34 7.48
CA ASP A 114 -9.01 6.56 8.89
C ASP A 114 -7.95 7.64 9.13
N TYR A 115 -6.99 7.73 8.22
CA TYR A 115 -5.91 8.72 8.27
C TYR A 115 -5.73 9.37 6.90
N GLU A 116 -5.19 10.58 6.90
CA GLU A 116 -4.82 11.29 5.69
C GLU A 116 -3.45 11.89 5.91
N ILE A 117 -2.52 11.68 4.98
CA ILE A 117 -1.16 12.17 5.09
C ILE A 117 -0.77 13.02 3.89
N ASN A 118 0.05 14.05 4.14
CA ASN A 118 0.57 14.95 3.12
C ASN A 118 2.03 14.63 2.75
N ASP A 119 2.68 13.78 3.53
CA ASP A 119 4.03 13.31 3.29
C ASP A 119 4.14 11.91 3.89
N ILE A 120 4.80 11.00 3.21
CA ILE A 120 4.96 9.62 3.68
C ILE A 120 5.63 9.54 5.05
N LYS A 121 6.42 10.54 5.43
CA LYS A 121 7.06 10.59 6.75
C LYS A 121 6.04 10.53 7.88
N GLU A 122 4.83 11.00 7.66
CA GLU A 122 3.78 10.99 8.67
C GLU A 122 3.36 9.57 9.05
N LEU A 123 3.66 8.57 8.21
CA LEU A 123 3.40 7.17 8.56
C LEU A 123 4.18 6.74 9.81
N LEU A 124 5.36 7.31 10.01
CA LEU A 124 6.20 6.95 11.15
C LEU A 124 5.58 7.33 12.50
N GLU A 125 4.64 8.26 12.48
CA GLU A 125 3.89 8.68 13.67
C GLU A 125 2.63 7.84 13.88
N ILE A 126 2.12 7.23 12.81
CA ILE A 126 0.91 6.40 12.85
C ILE A 126 1.26 4.97 13.22
N VAL A 127 2.37 4.47 12.71
CA VAL A 127 2.81 3.08 12.89
C VAL A 127 3.88 3.03 13.99
N GLU A 128 3.67 2.22 14.99
CA GLU A 128 4.60 2.07 16.12
C GLU A 128 5.61 0.94 15.95
#